data_f655d8b228cc07b2a0fa8c4a7e8c67e1
#
_entry.id   f655d8b228cc07b2a0fa8c4a7e8c67e1
#
_cell.length_a   1.000
_cell.length_b   1.000
_cell.length_c   1.000
_cell.angle_alpha   90.00
_cell.angle_beta   90.00
_cell.angle_gamma   90.00
#
_symmetry.space_group_name_H-M   'P 1'
#
loop_
_entity.id
_entity.type
_entity.pdbx_description
1 polymer ?
#
loop_
_entity_poly.entity_id
_entity_poly.type
_entity_poly.pdbx_seq_one_letter_code
_entity_poly.pdbx_strand_id
1 'polypeptide(L)'
;MRVQGIAFMRILISLCMIILIVTGACFGINRMTVFSQTSERWQLVWSDEFNYKGLPDSSKWGYDVGGHGWGNHELQFYTERRAENARVENGRLIIAARREALGSNDYTSARLTSKGKGDWTYGRFEARAKLPCGRGTWPAIWMLPSQRNYGDGGWPDNGEIDIMEHVGFDPNVVHGSAHTRAYYHKIGTQKTARITVPNVCTTFNTYSVEWTPNEIRWYVNGKQYFSFTNERLTQPTADYKQWPFDKPFHLMLNLAVGGDWGGAHGIDESVWPQRMELDYVRLYQLRDN
;
A
#
# COMPACT_ATOMS: atom_id res chain seq x y z
N MET A 1 -36.16 -68.37 13.11
CA MET A 1 -35.91 -68.91 14.49
C MET A 1 -35.35 -67.73 15.30
N ARG A 2 -36.23 -67.19 16.08
CA ARG A 2 -36.17 -67.12 17.56
C ARG A 2 -34.94 -66.34 18.04
N VAL A 3 -35.01 -65.29 18.77
CA VAL A 3 -35.97 -64.62 19.69
C VAL A 3 -35.08 -63.85 20.70
N GLN A 4 -35.38 -62.58 20.91
CA GLN A 4 -35.55 -61.87 22.18
C GLN A 4 -34.36 -61.90 23.19
N GLY A 5 -34.09 -60.88 23.96
CA GLY A 5 -34.86 -59.76 24.54
C GLY A 5 -33.93 -58.89 25.35
N ILE A 6 -34.13 -57.62 25.43
CA ILE A 6 -34.88 -56.84 26.44
C ILE A 6 -34.39 -57.05 27.89
N ALA A 7 -33.93 -55.97 28.49
CA ALA A 7 -34.42 -55.26 29.70
C ALA A 7 -33.31 -54.82 30.60
N PHE A 8 -33.28 -53.50 30.85
CA PHE A 8 -33.73 -52.73 32.05
C PHE A 8 -32.89 -52.95 33.32
N MET A 9 -32.28 -51.99 33.89
CA MET A 9 -32.79 -50.99 34.83
C MET A 9 -31.91 -50.80 36.08
N ARG A 10 -31.61 -49.53 36.37
CA ARG A 10 -31.61 -48.84 37.68
C ARG A 10 -30.45 -48.99 38.67
N ILE A 11 -29.81 -47.83 38.92
CA ILE A 11 -29.63 -47.05 40.16
C ILE A 11 -29.14 -47.81 41.38
N LEU A 12 -28.02 -47.39 41.97
CA LEU A 12 -27.95 -47.00 43.39
C LEU A 12 -26.71 -46.09 43.70
N ILE A 13 -27.04 -45.00 44.35
CA ILE A 13 -26.17 -44.05 45.04
C ILE A 13 -25.58 -44.75 46.25
N SER A 14 -24.29 -44.51 46.52
CA SER A 14 -23.82 -44.60 47.92
C SER A 14 -22.64 -43.66 48.16
N LEU A 15 -22.85 -42.78 49.08
CA LEU A 15 -21.98 -41.82 49.75
C LEU A 15 -20.96 -42.57 50.58
N CYS A 16 -19.69 -42.21 50.53
CA CYS A 16 -18.79 -42.30 51.67
C CYS A 16 -17.78 -41.16 51.68
N MET A 17 -17.80 -40.49 52.80
CA MET A 17 -16.99 -39.33 53.20
C MET A 17 -15.60 -39.77 53.69
N ILE A 18 -14.64 -38.82 53.58
CA ILE A 18 -13.50 -38.50 54.46
C ILE A 18 -12.21 -39.27 54.26
N ILE A 19 -11.15 -38.57 53.85
CA ILE A 19 -10.05 -38.13 54.78
C ILE A 19 -9.17 -37.13 54.03
N LEU A 20 -8.94 -35.93 54.66
CA LEU A 20 -7.95 -34.93 54.30
C LEU A 20 -6.52 -35.49 54.49
N ILE A 21 -5.66 -35.33 53.50
CA ILE A 21 -4.21 -35.18 53.73
C ILE A 21 -3.76 -33.93 53.00
N VAL A 22 -3.38 -32.92 53.78
CA VAL A 22 -2.75 -31.67 53.33
C VAL A 22 -1.31 -31.95 52.98
N THR A 23 -0.96 -31.97 51.71
CA THR A 23 0.42 -31.81 51.30
C THR A 23 0.50 -30.52 50.48
N GLY A 24 1.23 -29.55 51.03
CA GLY A 24 1.46 -28.25 50.43
C GLY A 24 2.25 -28.40 49.12
N ALA A 25 1.59 -28.15 48.01
CA ALA A 25 2.23 -27.86 46.74
C ALA A 25 2.09 -26.36 46.48
N CYS A 26 3.21 -25.66 46.56
CA CYS A 26 3.31 -24.29 46.09
C CYS A 26 2.96 -24.25 44.58
N PHE A 27 1.72 -23.89 44.27
CA PHE A 27 1.35 -23.48 42.94
C PHE A 27 1.92 -22.08 42.70
N GLY A 28 3.07 -22.04 42.01
CA GLY A 28 3.55 -20.82 41.38
C GLY A 28 2.47 -20.30 40.42
N ILE A 29 1.80 -19.23 40.80
CA ILE A 29 0.90 -18.49 39.92
C ILE A 29 1.80 -17.84 38.86
N ASN A 30 1.98 -18.52 37.70
CA ASN A 30 2.51 -17.88 36.50
C ASN A 30 1.50 -16.78 36.14
N ARG A 31 1.79 -15.56 36.52
CA ARG A 31 1.12 -14.39 35.94
C ARG A 31 1.50 -14.38 34.45
N MET A 32 0.67 -14.98 33.62
CA MET A 32 0.63 -14.65 32.20
C MET A 32 0.37 -13.13 32.12
N THR A 33 1.41 -12.39 31.85
CA THR A 33 1.28 -11.00 31.42
C THR A 33 0.58 -11.07 30.06
N VAL A 34 -0.73 -10.90 30.07
CA VAL A 34 -1.50 -10.63 28.86
C VAL A 34 -0.99 -9.27 28.39
N PHE A 35 -0.09 -9.26 27.42
CA PHE A 35 0.18 -8.07 26.64
C PHE A 35 -1.15 -7.75 25.95
N SER A 36 -1.92 -6.85 26.54
CA SER A 36 -2.97 -6.15 25.82
C SER A 36 -2.28 -5.46 24.65
N GLN A 37 -2.38 -6.02 23.45
CA GLN A 37 -2.19 -5.26 22.24
C GLN A 37 -3.27 -4.17 22.29
N THR A 38 -2.89 -2.99 22.73
CA THR A 38 -3.67 -1.79 22.48
C THR A 38 -3.72 -1.67 20.97
N SER A 39 -4.84 -2.05 20.37
CA SER A 39 -5.09 -1.79 18.96
C SER A 39 -4.94 -0.29 18.78
N GLU A 40 -3.87 0.13 18.12
CA GLU A 40 -3.66 1.52 17.74
C GLU A 40 -4.94 1.99 17.07
N ARG A 41 -5.59 3.01 17.64
CA ARG A 41 -6.90 3.47 17.16
C ARG A 41 -6.68 4.43 16.01
N TRP A 42 -6.54 3.88 14.81
CA TRP A 42 -6.53 4.65 13.59
C TRP A 42 -7.86 5.37 13.39
N GLN A 43 -7.81 6.69 13.26
CA GLN A 43 -8.96 7.53 12.95
C GLN A 43 -8.87 8.01 11.50
N LEU A 44 -9.93 7.82 10.72
CA LEU A 44 -10.03 8.37 9.36
C LEU A 44 -10.02 9.91 9.44
N VAL A 45 -9.06 10.54 8.77
CA VAL A 45 -8.89 12.00 8.74
C VAL A 45 -9.05 12.59 7.35
N TRP A 46 -8.88 11.76 6.29
CA TRP A 46 -9.08 12.17 4.92
C TRP A 46 -9.44 10.96 4.06
N SER A 47 -10.32 11.16 3.08
CA SER A 47 -10.61 10.14 2.08
C SER A 47 -11.11 10.71 0.77
N ASP A 48 -10.99 9.91 -0.29
CA ASP A 48 -11.80 10.01 -1.48
C ASP A 48 -12.41 8.63 -1.77
N GLU A 49 -13.73 8.55 -1.61
CA GLU A 49 -14.53 7.35 -1.82
C GLU A 49 -15.06 7.26 -3.26
N PHE A 50 -14.74 8.24 -4.11
CA PHE A 50 -15.14 8.35 -5.52
C PHE A 50 -16.65 8.20 -5.76
N ASN A 51 -17.48 8.62 -4.80
CA ASN A 51 -18.94 8.55 -4.83
C ASN A 51 -19.58 9.69 -5.63
N TYR A 52 -18.94 10.10 -6.72
CA TYR A 52 -19.40 11.15 -7.63
C TYR A 52 -19.13 10.73 -9.08
N LYS A 53 -19.44 11.59 -10.06
CA LYS A 53 -19.17 11.34 -11.48
C LYS A 53 -18.49 12.56 -12.10
N GLY A 54 -17.53 12.33 -12.97
CA GLY A 54 -16.82 13.37 -13.72
C GLY A 54 -15.32 13.32 -13.54
N LEU A 55 -14.67 14.47 -13.51
CA LEU A 55 -13.23 14.56 -13.25
C LEU A 55 -12.93 14.34 -11.75
N PRO A 56 -11.73 13.87 -11.41
CA PRO A 56 -11.26 13.84 -10.02
C PRO A 56 -11.49 15.17 -9.30
N ASP A 57 -11.93 15.11 -8.04
CA ASP A 57 -12.24 16.27 -7.21
C ASP A 57 -11.01 17.19 -7.08
N SER A 58 -11.11 18.40 -7.63
CA SER A 58 -10.02 19.36 -7.67
C SER A 58 -9.65 19.93 -6.30
N SER A 59 -10.47 19.74 -5.28
CA SER A 59 -10.12 20.06 -3.89
C SER A 59 -9.17 19.04 -3.27
N LYS A 60 -9.12 17.83 -3.81
CA LYS A 60 -8.29 16.70 -3.34
C LYS A 60 -7.13 16.36 -4.26
N TRP A 61 -7.32 16.52 -5.57
CA TRP A 61 -6.36 16.09 -6.58
C TRP A 61 -5.94 17.23 -7.50
N GLY A 62 -4.64 17.29 -7.78
CA GLY A 62 -4.02 18.01 -8.88
C GLY A 62 -3.49 17.03 -9.91
N TYR A 63 -2.74 17.54 -10.89
CA TYR A 63 -2.15 16.76 -11.96
C TYR A 63 -0.69 17.15 -12.14
N ASP A 64 0.17 16.16 -12.36
CA ASP A 64 1.47 16.37 -12.96
C ASP A 64 1.34 16.15 -14.48
N VAL A 65 1.83 17.11 -15.27
CA VAL A 65 1.60 17.16 -16.72
C VAL A 65 2.91 17.10 -17.48
N GLY A 66 2.95 16.35 -18.56
CA GLY A 66 4.09 16.31 -19.47
C GLY A 66 4.47 14.91 -19.94
N GLY A 67 5.38 14.88 -20.91
CA GLY A 67 5.85 13.65 -21.57
C GLY A 67 7.38 13.57 -21.70
N HIS A 68 8.13 14.08 -20.70
CA HIS A 68 9.59 14.16 -20.73
C HIS A 68 10.28 12.88 -20.18
N GLY A 69 9.54 11.76 -20.08
CA GLY A 69 10.07 10.46 -19.61
C GLY A 69 10.19 10.31 -18.10
N TRP A 70 9.88 11.33 -17.31
CA TRP A 70 9.75 11.33 -15.83
C TRP A 70 10.94 10.71 -15.07
N GLY A 71 12.12 10.75 -15.67
CA GLY A 71 13.38 10.23 -15.10
C GLY A 71 13.58 8.72 -15.28
N ASN A 72 12.64 8.02 -15.93
CA ASN A 72 12.62 6.57 -16.13
C ASN A 72 12.40 6.17 -17.60
N HIS A 73 12.54 7.09 -18.56
CA HIS A 73 12.26 6.90 -20.00
C HIS A 73 10.83 6.40 -20.28
N GLU A 74 9.87 6.85 -19.47
CA GLU A 74 8.45 6.55 -19.64
C GLU A 74 7.91 7.15 -20.94
N LEU A 75 7.00 6.45 -21.61
CA LEU A 75 6.58 6.79 -22.99
C LEU A 75 5.32 7.63 -23.06
N GLN A 76 4.50 7.69 -22.01
CA GLN A 76 3.25 8.44 -22.01
C GLN A 76 3.44 9.94 -21.79
N PHE A 77 2.52 10.71 -22.35
CA PHE A 77 2.22 12.06 -21.90
C PHE A 77 1.16 12.00 -20.81
N TYR A 78 1.45 12.50 -19.61
CA TYR A 78 0.44 12.69 -18.55
C TYR A 78 -0.36 13.95 -18.84
N THR A 79 -1.69 13.78 -18.94
CA THR A 79 -2.64 14.84 -19.30
C THR A 79 -3.27 15.47 -18.05
N GLU A 80 -3.79 16.68 -18.21
CA GLU A 80 -4.55 17.38 -17.18
C GLU A 80 -6.04 17.40 -17.54
N ARG A 81 -6.91 17.12 -16.54
CA ARG A 81 -8.37 17.28 -16.63
C ARG A 81 -9.02 16.64 -17.86
N ARG A 82 -8.47 15.55 -18.33
CA ARG A 82 -8.94 14.81 -19.47
C ARG A 82 -9.63 13.52 -19.03
N ALA A 83 -10.94 13.43 -19.23
CA ALA A 83 -11.78 12.33 -18.77
C ALA A 83 -11.39 10.97 -19.38
N GLU A 84 -10.80 10.96 -20.56
CA GLU A 84 -10.27 9.77 -21.22
C GLU A 84 -9.12 9.12 -20.42
N ASN A 85 -8.33 9.94 -19.69
CA ASN A 85 -7.19 9.48 -18.93
C ASN A 85 -7.46 9.42 -17.42
N ALA A 86 -8.28 10.32 -16.84
CA ALA A 86 -8.67 10.28 -15.44
C ALA A 86 -10.12 10.71 -15.26
N ARG A 87 -10.95 9.84 -14.71
CA ARG A 87 -12.36 10.11 -14.42
C ARG A 87 -12.88 9.27 -13.28
N VAL A 88 -13.92 9.78 -12.65
CA VAL A 88 -14.72 9.05 -11.66
C VAL A 88 -16.02 8.62 -12.29
N GLU A 89 -16.28 7.33 -12.28
CA GLU A 89 -17.52 6.74 -12.76
C GLU A 89 -17.84 5.45 -12.00
N ASN A 90 -19.12 5.19 -11.76
CA ASN A 90 -19.59 3.97 -11.09
C ASN A 90 -18.92 3.72 -9.73
N GLY A 91 -18.70 4.79 -8.94
CA GLY A 91 -18.07 4.70 -7.62
C GLY A 91 -16.58 4.38 -7.65
N ARG A 92 -15.86 4.74 -8.72
CA ARG A 92 -14.42 4.43 -8.87
C ARG A 92 -13.69 5.54 -9.59
N LEU A 93 -12.46 5.80 -9.16
CA LEU A 93 -11.50 6.52 -9.99
C LEU A 93 -10.91 5.55 -11.01
N ILE A 94 -10.92 5.95 -12.28
CA ILE A 94 -10.28 5.23 -13.38
C ILE A 94 -9.13 6.08 -13.89
N ILE A 95 -7.91 5.55 -13.83
CA ILE A 95 -6.74 6.08 -14.51
C ILE A 95 -6.47 5.19 -15.70
N ALA A 96 -6.58 5.74 -16.91
CA ALA A 96 -6.48 4.99 -18.17
C ALA A 96 -5.28 5.45 -18.99
N ALA A 97 -4.42 4.50 -19.33
CA ALA A 97 -3.38 4.68 -20.34
C ALA A 97 -3.90 4.23 -21.70
N ARG A 98 -3.67 5.06 -22.71
CA ARG A 98 -4.20 4.90 -24.06
C ARG A 98 -3.07 4.98 -25.07
N ARG A 99 -3.15 4.16 -26.10
CA ARG A 99 -2.28 4.30 -27.28
C ARG A 99 -2.88 5.36 -28.19
N GLU A 100 -2.39 6.56 -28.09
CA GLU A 100 -2.79 7.71 -28.91
C GLU A 100 -1.68 8.77 -28.85
N ALA A 101 -1.39 9.37 -29.98
CA ALA A 101 -0.34 10.38 -30.08
C ALA A 101 -0.76 11.70 -29.42
N LEU A 102 0.16 12.25 -28.62
CA LEU A 102 0.03 13.60 -28.07
C LEU A 102 1.42 14.24 -27.97
N GLY A 103 1.67 15.29 -28.77
CA GLY A 103 3.02 15.84 -28.92
C GLY A 103 3.97 14.81 -29.55
N SER A 104 5.08 14.54 -28.88
CA SER A 104 6.06 13.53 -29.28
C SER A 104 5.85 12.16 -28.62
N ASN A 105 4.78 11.98 -27.85
CA ASN A 105 4.50 10.76 -27.11
C ASN A 105 3.42 9.94 -27.84
N ASP A 106 3.58 8.62 -27.92
CA ASP A 106 2.65 7.70 -28.56
C ASP A 106 1.55 7.18 -27.61
N TYR A 107 1.63 7.56 -26.35
CA TYR A 107 0.69 7.17 -25.31
C TYR A 107 0.26 8.38 -24.49
N THR A 108 -0.97 8.34 -23.98
CA THR A 108 -1.45 9.28 -22.96
C THR A 108 -1.84 8.53 -21.72
N SER A 109 -1.73 9.19 -20.55
CA SER A 109 -2.18 8.67 -19.26
C SER A 109 -2.46 9.82 -18.31
N ALA A 110 -2.65 9.53 -16.99
CA ALA A 110 -2.75 10.54 -15.96
C ALA A 110 -1.87 10.21 -14.76
N ARG A 111 -1.36 11.28 -14.13
CA ARG A 111 -0.65 11.26 -12.86
C ARG A 111 -1.30 12.29 -11.93
N LEU A 112 -2.04 11.79 -10.94
CA LEU A 112 -2.72 12.58 -9.94
C LEU A 112 -1.82 12.80 -8.73
N THR A 113 -1.95 13.96 -8.10
CA THR A 113 -1.20 14.33 -6.90
C THR A 113 -2.10 15.00 -5.88
N SER A 114 -1.92 14.70 -4.59
CA SER A 114 -2.59 15.42 -3.50
C SER A 114 -1.79 16.62 -2.99
N LYS A 115 -0.67 16.98 -3.60
CA LYS A 115 0.23 18.05 -3.16
C LYS A 115 -0.49 19.37 -2.94
N GLY A 116 -0.32 19.96 -1.74
CA GLY A 116 -0.98 21.20 -1.35
C GLY A 116 -2.48 21.09 -1.08
N LYS A 117 -3.04 19.87 -1.17
CA LYS A 117 -4.45 19.54 -0.91
C LYS A 117 -4.58 18.46 0.15
N GLY A 118 -3.50 17.72 0.37
CA GLY A 118 -3.33 16.67 1.34
C GLY A 118 -1.85 16.35 1.49
N ASP A 119 -1.20 17.01 2.46
CA ASP A 119 0.20 16.84 2.81
C ASP A 119 0.25 16.38 4.27
N TRP A 120 0.81 15.20 4.53
CA TRP A 120 0.76 14.61 5.86
C TRP A 120 2.12 14.07 6.30
N THR A 121 2.37 14.20 7.59
CA THR A 121 3.49 13.52 8.26
C THR A 121 2.90 12.42 9.12
N TYR A 122 3.29 11.18 8.84
CA TYR A 122 2.82 9.96 9.50
C TYR A 122 1.35 9.64 9.21
N GLY A 123 0.99 8.39 9.44
CA GLY A 123 -0.37 7.89 9.26
C GLY A 123 -0.41 6.51 8.62
N ARG A 124 -1.61 5.97 8.49
CA ARG A 124 -1.91 4.81 7.67
C ARG A 124 -2.54 5.28 6.36
N PHE A 125 -1.84 5.10 5.27
CA PHE A 125 -2.30 5.38 3.92
C PHE A 125 -2.79 4.08 3.30
N GLU A 126 -4.02 4.10 2.79
CA GLU A 126 -4.67 2.91 2.27
C GLU A 126 -5.41 3.23 0.97
N ALA A 127 -5.18 2.41 -0.06
CA ALA A 127 -5.93 2.47 -1.30
C ALA A 127 -6.43 1.07 -1.67
N ARG A 128 -7.67 0.98 -2.15
CA ARG A 128 -8.22 -0.25 -2.69
C ARG A 128 -8.30 -0.15 -4.20
N ALA A 129 -7.52 -0.98 -4.88
CA ALA A 129 -7.33 -0.88 -6.32
C ALA A 129 -7.34 -2.24 -7.03
N LYS A 130 -7.73 -2.20 -8.31
CA LYS A 130 -7.55 -3.26 -9.29
C LYS A 130 -6.57 -2.76 -10.35
N LEU A 131 -5.52 -3.55 -10.62
CA LEU A 131 -4.38 -3.13 -11.41
C LEU A 131 -4.49 -3.59 -12.87
N PRO A 132 -3.89 -2.87 -13.83
CA PRO A 132 -3.71 -3.38 -15.19
C PRO A 132 -2.61 -4.45 -15.23
N CYS A 133 -2.72 -5.41 -16.16
CA CYS A 133 -1.69 -6.44 -16.38
C CYS A 133 -1.26 -6.55 -17.84
N GLY A 134 -1.57 -5.58 -18.67
CA GLY A 134 -1.01 -5.52 -20.01
C GLY A 134 0.50 -5.29 -19.97
N ARG A 135 1.28 -6.10 -20.69
CA ARG A 135 2.74 -5.91 -20.78
C ARG A 135 3.06 -4.52 -21.32
N GLY A 136 3.90 -3.80 -20.60
CA GLY A 136 4.20 -2.39 -20.85
C GLY A 136 3.50 -1.43 -19.86
N THR A 137 2.61 -1.90 -18.97
CA THR A 137 2.02 -1.06 -17.92
C THR A 137 2.88 -1.02 -16.67
N TRP A 138 2.86 0.13 -15.98
CA TRP A 138 3.51 0.35 -14.69
C TRP A 138 2.62 1.28 -13.82
N PRO A 139 1.59 0.73 -13.17
CA PRO A 139 0.78 1.45 -12.19
C PRO A 139 1.55 1.64 -10.89
N ALA A 140 1.34 2.80 -10.24
CA ALA A 140 1.90 3.11 -8.94
C ALA A 140 0.92 3.88 -8.05
N ILE A 141 0.96 3.55 -6.75
CA ILE A 141 0.36 4.27 -5.63
C ILE A 141 1.51 4.55 -4.68
N TRP A 142 1.90 5.79 -4.52
CA TRP A 142 3.15 6.16 -3.90
C TRP A 142 3.13 7.57 -3.29
N MET A 143 4.22 7.99 -2.69
CA MET A 143 4.29 9.27 -2.00
C MET A 143 5.62 9.97 -2.24
N LEU A 144 5.56 11.28 -2.44
CA LEU A 144 6.72 12.16 -2.51
C LEU A 144 6.68 13.23 -1.41
N PRO A 145 7.84 13.75 -1.00
CA PRO A 145 7.93 14.86 -0.05
C PRO A 145 7.25 16.11 -0.62
N SER A 146 6.45 16.77 0.20
CA SER A 146 5.76 18.01 -0.20
C SER A 146 6.70 19.21 -0.29
N GLN A 147 7.83 19.13 0.43
CA GLN A 147 8.86 20.17 0.47
C GLN A 147 10.25 19.54 0.32
N ARG A 148 11.21 20.35 -0.14
CA ARG A 148 12.62 19.97 -0.26
C ARG A 148 13.38 20.49 0.97
N ASN A 149 13.53 19.64 1.97
CA ASN A 149 14.10 20.01 3.28
C ASN A 149 15.53 19.51 3.46
N TYR A 150 16.00 18.55 2.65
CA TYR A 150 17.26 17.88 2.82
C TYR A 150 18.11 17.91 1.56
N GLY A 151 19.44 17.87 1.75
CA GLY A 151 20.43 17.83 0.69
C GLY A 151 20.40 19.03 -0.23
N ASP A 152 20.59 18.79 -1.51
CA ASP A 152 20.42 19.81 -2.56
C ASP A 152 18.97 19.94 -3.04
N GLY A 153 18.04 19.20 -2.40
CA GLY A 153 16.63 19.16 -2.69
C GLY A 153 16.26 18.26 -3.88
N GLY A 154 17.24 17.63 -4.52
CA GLY A 154 17.00 16.66 -5.60
C GLY A 154 16.46 15.32 -5.07
N TRP A 155 15.92 14.52 -5.99
CA TRP A 155 15.61 13.13 -5.70
C TRP A 155 16.92 12.32 -5.61
N PRO A 156 17.10 11.42 -4.63
CA PRO A 156 16.14 10.97 -3.62
C PRO A 156 16.41 11.56 -2.21
N ASP A 157 17.00 12.74 -2.07
CA ASP A 157 17.43 13.31 -0.79
C ASP A 157 16.30 13.46 0.24
N ASN A 158 15.09 13.71 -0.24
CA ASN A 158 13.93 13.95 0.61
C ASN A 158 13.00 12.73 0.76
N GLY A 159 13.43 11.58 0.21
CA GLY A 159 12.70 10.31 0.33
C GLY A 159 11.61 10.11 -0.72
N GLU A 160 11.18 8.84 -0.83
CA GLU A 160 10.03 8.35 -1.59
C GLU A 160 9.50 7.10 -0.90
N ILE A 161 8.19 6.94 -0.84
CA ILE A 161 7.52 5.76 -0.27
C ILE A 161 6.58 5.19 -1.34
N ASP A 162 6.89 3.99 -1.84
CA ASP A 162 6.07 3.30 -2.82
C ASP A 162 5.17 2.31 -2.08
N ILE A 163 3.89 2.68 -1.96
CA ILE A 163 2.88 1.86 -1.28
C ILE A 163 2.59 0.62 -2.11
N MET A 164 2.47 0.80 -3.42
CA MET A 164 2.21 -0.27 -4.40
C MET A 164 2.81 0.10 -5.75
N GLU A 165 3.64 -0.77 -6.27
CA GLU A 165 4.05 -0.77 -7.67
C GLU A 165 3.82 -2.14 -8.29
N HIS A 166 3.49 -2.15 -9.57
CA HIS A 166 3.29 -3.36 -10.36
C HIS A 166 3.75 -3.15 -11.79
N VAL A 167 4.25 -4.19 -12.45
CA VAL A 167 4.59 -4.16 -13.88
C VAL A 167 3.85 -5.26 -14.61
N GLY A 168 3.26 -4.92 -15.74
CA GLY A 168 2.37 -5.83 -16.47
C GLY A 168 3.02 -7.08 -17.03
N PHE A 169 4.35 -7.15 -17.10
CA PHE A 169 5.08 -8.35 -17.51
C PHE A 169 5.32 -9.37 -16.37
N ASP A 170 5.14 -8.95 -15.10
CA ASP A 170 5.27 -9.83 -13.92
C ASP A 170 3.93 -9.89 -13.17
N PRO A 171 2.94 -10.59 -13.75
CA PRO A 171 1.58 -10.58 -13.23
C PRO A 171 1.52 -11.19 -11.82
N ASN A 172 0.63 -10.63 -11.00
CA ASN A 172 0.42 -11.02 -9.59
C ASN A 172 1.59 -10.71 -8.65
N VAL A 173 2.61 -9.97 -9.06
CA VAL A 173 3.67 -9.51 -8.16
C VAL A 173 3.50 -8.02 -7.90
N VAL A 174 3.48 -7.66 -6.62
CA VAL A 174 3.38 -6.29 -6.12
C VAL A 174 4.64 -5.98 -5.33
N HIS A 175 5.17 -4.78 -5.52
CA HIS A 175 6.34 -4.26 -4.83
C HIS A 175 5.95 -3.13 -3.89
N GLY A 176 6.66 -3.04 -2.76
CA GLY A 176 6.69 -1.88 -1.89
C GLY A 176 8.12 -1.47 -1.67
N SER A 177 8.39 -0.18 -1.72
CA SER A 177 9.75 0.34 -1.66
C SER A 177 9.86 1.61 -0.83
N ALA A 178 11.07 1.91 -0.37
CA ALA A 178 11.45 3.22 0.10
C ALA A 178 12.78 3.62 -0.54
N HIS A 179 12.82 4.84 -1.06
CA HIS A 179 14.02 5.43 -1.63
C HIS A 179 14.49 6.58 -0.77
N THR A 180 15.81 6.62 -0.52
CA THR A 180 16.49 7.68 0.21
C THR A 180 17.87 7.92 -0.41
N ARG A 181 18.60 8.92 0.03
CA ARG A 181 19.96 9.19 -0.47
C ARG A 181 20.91 8.00 -0.31
N ALA A 182 20.78 7.24 0.78
CA ALA A 182 21.58 6.04 1.03
C ALA A 182 21.03 4.80 0.32
N TYR A 183 19.73 4.80 -0.02
CA TYR A 183 19.01 3.62 -0.47
C TYR A 183 18.11 3.94 -1.66
N TYR A 184 18.58 3.72 -2.90
CA TYR A 184 17.75 3.93 -4.10
C TYR A 184 18.15 3.06 -5.28
N HIS A 185 17.24 2.86 -6.22
CA HIS A 185 17.37 1.86 -7.28
C HIS A 185 18.59 2.07 -8.20
N LYS A 186 18.97 3.30 -8.51
CA LYS A 186 20.11 3.57 -9.43
C LYS A 186 21.46 3.08 -8.90
N ILE A 187 21.57 2.85 -7.57
CA ILE A 187 22.76 2.25 -6.95
C ILE A 187 22.47 0.85 -6.36
N GLY A 188 21.26 0.30 -6.61
CA GLY A 188 20.88 -1.06 -6.21
C GLY A 188 20.72 -1.26 -4.70
N THR A 189 20.44 -0.22 -3.92
CA THR A 189 20.39 -0.26 -2.45
C THR A 189 19.01 0.06 -1.87
N GLN A 190 17.98 0.32 -2.69
CA GLN A 190 16.64 0.64 -2.22
C GLN A 190 16.12 -0.39 -1.22
N LYS A 191 15.40 0.08 -0.23
CA LYS A 191 14.69 -0.80 0.71
C LYS A 191 13.40 -1.26 0.02
N THR A 192 13.32 -2.52 -0.36
CA THR A 192 12.20 -3.05 -1.13
C THR A 192 11.87 -4.48 -0.74
N ALA A 193 10.60 -4.85 -0.90
CA ALA A 193 10.14 -6.24 -0.87
C ALA A 193 9.02 -6.43 -1.90
N ARG A 194 8.77 -7.69 -2.25
CA ARG A 194 7.69 -8.08 -3.15
C ARG A 194 6.80 -9.14 -2.52
N ILE A 195 5.55 -9.17 -2.94
CA ILE A 195 4.56 -10.15 -2.52
C ILE A 195 3.76 -10.64 -3.72
N THR A 196 3.45 -11.92 -3.77
CA THR A 196 2.52 -12.47 -4.75
C THR A 196 1.09 -12.23 -4.28
N VAL A 197 0.30 -11.57 -5.12
CA VAL A 197 -1.11 -11.24 -4.89
C VAL A 197 -1.93 -11.85 -6.03
N PRO A 198 -2.59 -12.98 -5.83
CA PRO A 198 -3.37 -13.63 -6.87
C PRO A 198 -4.46 -12.70 -7.43
N ASN A 199 -4.65 -12.75 -8.75
CA ASN A 199 -5.75 -12.05 -9.43
C ASN A 199 -5.72 -10.52 -9.30
N VAL A 200 -4.56 -9.90 -9.17
CA VAL A 200 -4.43 -8.43 -9.01
C VAL A 200 -5.11 -7.65 -10.16
N CYS A 201 -5.21 -8.25 -11.34
CA CYS A 201 -5.82 -7.66 -12.54
C CYS A 201 -7.34 -7.81 -12.61
N THR A 202 -7.91 -8.72 -11.83
CA THR A 202 -9.33 -9.06 -11.90
C THR A 202 -10.10 -8.77 -10.62
N THR A 203 -9.39 -8.63 -9.50
CA THR A 203 -9.97 -8.34 -8.19
C THR A 203 -9.39 -7.07 -7.59
N PHE A 204 -10.21 -6.39 -6.77
CA PHE A 204 -9.74 -5.28 -5.96
C PHE A 204 -8.99 -5.81 -4.75
N ASN A 205 -7.80 -5.28 -4.52
CA ASN A 205 -6.99 -5.55 -3.35
C ASN A 205 -6.71 -4.24 -2.60
N THR A 206 -6.50 -4.33 -1.29
CA THR A 206 -6.14 -3.19 -0.44
C THR A 206 -4.63 -3.14 -0.29
N TYR A 207 -4.04 -2.02 -0.62
CA TYR A 207 -2.62 -1.72 -0.48
C TYR A 207 -2.47 -0.62 0.56
N SER A 208 -1.61 -0.82 1.56
CA SER A 208 -1.44 0.21 2.59
C SER A 208 -0.03 0.24 3.18
N VAL A 209 0.33 1.40 3.70
CA VAL A 209 1.48 1.58 4.58
C VAL A 209 1.04 2.19 5.90
N GLU A 210 1.68 1.77 6.98
CA GLU A 210 1.66 2.45 8.27
C GLU A 210 3.01 3.13 8.43
N TRP A 211 3.00 4.44 8.42
CA TRP A 211 4.19 5.26 8.56
C TRP A 211 4.17 6.00 9.90
N THR A 212 5.16 5.73 10.71
CA THR A 212 5.36 6.28 12.05
C THR A 212 6.74 6.95 12.16
N PRO A 213 7.07 7.67 13.22
CA PRO A 213 8.43 8.16 13.47
C PRO A 213 9.50 7.06 13.49
N ASN A 214 9.10 5.82 13.82
CA ASN A 214 10.01 4.73 14.10
C ASN A 214 10.21 3.78 12.91
N GLU A 215 9.19 3.62 12.06
CA GLU A 215 9.22 2.66 10.96
C GLU A 215 8.12 2.93 9.93
N ILE A 216 8.28 2.33 8.74
CA ILE A 216 7.26 2.19 7.73
C ILE A 216 6.99 0.70 7.56
N ARG A 217 5.71 0.29 7.58
CA ARG A 217 5.26 -1.09 7.38
C ARG A 217 4.32 -1.16 6.18
N TRP A 218 4.51 -2.12 5.29
CA TRP A 218 3.72 -2.33 4.08
C TRP A 218 2.80 -3.53 4.21
N TYR A 219 1.57 -3.38 3.71
CA TYR A 219 0.52 -4.39 3.80
C TYR A 219 -0.20 -4.57 2.47
N VAL A 220 -0.60 -5.81 2.18
CA VAL A 220 -1.60 -6.13 1.14
C VAL A 220 -2.71 -6.93 1.80
N ASN A 221 -3.97 -6.49 1.63
CA ASN A 221 -5.16 -7.11 2.24
C ASN A 221 -5.00 -7.33 3.76
N GLY A 222 -4.41 -6.36 4.46
CA GLY A 222 -4.15 -6.41 5.90
C GLY A 222 -2.98 -7.30 6.33
N LYS A 223 -2.32 -8.01 5.40
CA LYS A 223 -1.14 -8.82 5.69
C LYS A 223 0.12 -8.01 5.50
N GLN A 224 0.89 -7.82 6.57
CA GLN A 224 2.21 -7.20 6.48
C GLN A 224 3.17 -8.11 5.70
N TYR A 225 3.94 -7.52 4.79
CA TYR A 225 4.96 -8.25 4.02
C TYR A 225 6.34 -7.58 4.02
N PHE A 226 6.41 -6.31 4.43
CA PHE A 226 7.67 -5.57 4.48
C PHE A 226 7.64 -4.57 5.63
N SER A 227 8.83 -4.20 6.14
CA SER A 227 9.04 -3.05 7.03
C SER A 227 10.43 -2.47 6.86
N PHE A 228 10.53 -1.16 7.07
CA PHE A 228 11.78 -0.43 7.11
C PHE A 228 11.81 0.42 8.39
N THR A 229 12.77 0.13 9.27
CA THR A 229 12.93 0.79 10.58
C THR A 229 13.83 2.01 10.45
N ASN A 230 13.52 3.06 11.20
CA ASN A 230 14.31 4.27 11.28
C ASN A 230 15.70 3.98 11.90
N GLU A 231 16.72 3.95 11.07
CA GLU A 231 18.09 3.66 11.48
C GLU A 231 18.66 4.72 12.42
N ARG A 232 18.13 5.96 12.42
CA ARG A 232 18.53 7.03 13.37
C ARG A 232 18.24 6.68 14.82
N LEU A 233 17.39 5.70 15.09
CA LEU A 233 17.10 5.24 16.46
C LEU A 233 18.21 4.36 17.04
N THR A 234 19.00 3.72 16.20
CA THR A 234 20.00 2.71 16.63
C THR A 234 21.42 3.01 16.14
N GLN A 235 21.58 3.86 15.14
CA GLN A 235 22.88 4.18 14.54
C GLN A 235 23.18 5.67 14.71
N PRO A 236 24.17 6.04 15.57
CA PRO A 236 24.48 7.44 15.84
C PRO A 236 24.93 8.26 14.62
N THR A 237 25.41 7.61 13.57
CA THR A 237 25.87 8.25 12.32
C THR A 237 24.78 8.35 11.26
N ALA A 238 23.60 7.77 11.48
CA ALA A 238 22.47 7.84 10.55
C ALA A 238 21.83 9.24 10.60
N ASP A 239 21.56 9.79 9.43
CA ASP A 239 20.94 11.10 9.27
C ASP A 239 19.77 11.05 8.25
N TYR A 240 19.44 12.16 7.63
CA TYR A 240 18.40 12.21 6.60
C TYR A 240 18.70 11.32 5.38
N LYS A 241 19.98 10.98 5.14
CA LYS A 241 20.34 10.12 4.00
C LYS A 241 19.80 8.71 4.15
N GLN A 242 19.68 8.22 5.38
CA GLN A 242 19.06 6.93 5.70
C GLN A 242 17.57 7.07 5.95
N TRP A 243 17.13 8.15 6.64
CA TRP A 243 15.74 8.33 7.07
C TRP A 243 15.27 9.79 6.94
N PRO A 244 14.80 10.20 5.76
CA PRO A 244 14.22 11.54 5.53
C PRO A 244 12.71 11.62 5.82
N PHE A 245 12.10 10.57 6.36
CA PHE A 245 10.64 10.40 6.52
C PHE A 245 10.12 11.03 7.81
N ASP A 246 10.41 12.32 8.03
CA ASP A 246 9.95 13.12 9.17
C ASP A 246 9.39 14.49 8.76
N LYS A 247 9.04 14.64 7.48
CA LYS A 247 8.43 15.82 6.87
C LYS A 247 7.15 15.43 6.14
N PRO A 248 6.28 16.40 5.78
CA PRO A 248 5.07 16.08 5.05
C PRO A 248 5.32 15.47 3.67
N PHE A 249 4.57 14.42 3.35
CA PHE A 249 4.48 13.78 2.04
C PHE A 249 3.07 13.91 1.48
N HIS A 250 2.95 13.86 0.16
CA HIS A 250 1.69 13.83 -0.56
C HIS A 250 1.57 12.54 -1.38
N LEU A 251 0.34 12.14 -1.66
CA LEU A 251 0.03 10.95 -2.46
C LEU A 251 0.17 11.24 -3.95
N MET A 252 0.62 10.20 -4.66
CA MET A 252 0.73 10.13 -6.11
C MET A 252 0.01 8.87 -6.60
N LEU A 253 -0.78 9.00 -7.68
CA LEU A 253 -1.48 7.90 -8.34
C LEU A 253 -1.24 8.03 -9.84
N ASN A 254 -0.63 7.03 -10.46
CA ASN A 254 -0.38 7.08 -11.90
C ASN A 254 -0.40 5.69 -12.56
N LEU A 255 -0.51 5.72 -13.88
CA LEU A 255 -0.30 4.57 -14.72
C LEU A 255 0.71 4.96 -15.80
N ALA A 256 1.97 4.57 -15.62
CA ALA A 256 3.02 4.75 -16.61
C ALA A 256 2.94 3.70 -17.71
N VAL A 257 3.55 4.01 -18.86
CA VAL A 257 3.68 3.13 -20.02
C VAL A 257 5.15 3.00 -20.37
N GLY A 258 5.64 1.78 -20.49
CA GLY A 258 7.04 1.52 -20.82
C GLY A 258 7.98 1.93 -19.69
N GLY A 259 8.99 2.70 -20.03
CA GLY A 259 10.06 3.08 -19.09
C GLY A 259 11.06 1.96 -18.82
N ASP A 260 12.05 2.28 -17.99
CA ASP A 260 13.18 1.39 -17.69
C ASP A 260 12.73 0.07 -17.04
N TRP A 261 11.64 0.11 -16.27
CA TRP A 261 11.09 -1.08 -15.61
C TRP A 261 9.83 -1.61 -16.28
N GLY A 262 8.78 -0.81 -16.45
CA GLY A 262 7.52 -1.26 -17.07
C GLY A 262 7.71 -1.76 -18.49
N GLY A 263 8.69 -1.21 -19.21
CA GLY A 263 9.08 -1.57 -20.58
C GLY A 263 10.17 -2.64 -20.71
N ALA A 264 10.72 -3.17 -19.61
CA ALA A 264 11.89 -4.07 -19.62
C ALA A 264 11.71 -5.34 -20.45
N HIS A 265 10.46 -5.80 -20.64
CA HIS A 265 10.10 -6.95 -21.48
C HIS A 265 9.31 -6.55 -22.74
N GLY A 266 9.43 -5.29 -23.17
CA GLY A 266 8.69 -4.70 -24.29
C GLY A 266 7.24 -4.36 -23.93
N ILE A 267 6.53 -3.83 -24.92
CA ILE A 267 5.14 -3.41 -24.81
C ILE A 267 4.29 -4.28 -25.73
N ASP A 268 3.16 -4.75 -25.23
CA ASP A 268 2.16 -5.39 -26.07
C ASP A 268 1.22 -4.33 -26.64
N GLU A 269 1.37 -4.08 -27.94
CA GLU A 269 0.61 -3.05 -28.65
C GLU A 269 -0.89 -3.38 -28.81
N SER A 270 -1.28 -4.64 -28.59
CA SER A 270 -2.65 -5.12 -28.77
C SER A 270 -3.56 -4.95 -27.56
N VAL A 271 -3.00 -4.64 -26.39
CA VAL A 271 -3.75 -4.65 -25.12
C VAL A 271 -4.38 -3.31 -24.73
N TRP A 272 -4.08 -2.24 -25.44
CA TRP A 272 -4.54 -0.89 -25.10
C TRP A 272 -6.02 -0.64 -25.47
N PRO A 273 -6.78 0.14 -24.67
CA PRO A 273 -6.34 0.87 -23.46
C PRO A 273 -6.22 -0.02 -22.24
N GLN A 274 -5.31 0.34 -21.32
CA GLN A 274 -5.17 -0.29 -20.01
C GLN A 274 -5.62 0.67 -18.92
N ARG A 275 -6.10 0.15 -17.77
CA ARG A 275 -6.61 1.00 -16.69
C ARG A 275 -6.31 0.44 -15.31
N MET A 276 -5.98 1.34 -14.39
CA MET A 276 -6.03 1.13 -12.96
C MET A 276 -7.37 1.68 -12.44
N GLU A 277 -8.08 0.89 -11.64
CA GLU A 277 -9.35 1.28 -11.03
C GLU A 277 -9.16 1.36 -9.51
N LEU A 278 -9.51 2.48 -8.88
CA LEU A 278 -9.46 2.67 -7.44
C LEU A 278 -10.88 2.82 -6.88
N ASP A 279 -11.19 2.02 -5.86
CA ASP A 279 -12.47 2.03 -5.14
C ASP A 279 -12.50 3.16 -4.10
N TYR A 280 -11.39 3.33 -3.39
CA TYR A 280 -11.17 4.45 -2.47
C TYR A 280 -9.67 4.70 -2.23
N VAL A 281 -9.41 5.90 -1.69
CA VAL A 281 -8.13 6.26 -1.06
C VAL A 281 -8.45 6.87 0.30
N ARG A 282 -7.78 6.38 1.35
CA ARG A 282 -8.05 6.77 2.74
C ARG A 282 -6.76 7.04 3.49
N LEU A 283 -6.81 8.04 4.37
CA LEU A 283 -5.76 8.31 5.35
C LEU A 283 -6.33 8.26 6.76
N TYR A 284 -5.61 7.58 7.60
CA TYR A 284 -5.88 7.48 9.03
C TYR A 284 -4.69 8.03 9.82
N GLN A 285 -4.97 8.69 10.94
CA GLN A 285 -3.95 9.08 11.92
C GLN A 285 -4.25 8.44 13.27
N LEU A 286 -3.22 8.26 14.08
CA LEU A 286 -3.39 7.79 15.45
C LEU A 286 -4.13 8.85 16.26
N ARG A 287 -5.07 8.44 17.09
CA ARG A 287 -5.65 9.36 18.10
C ARG A 287 -4.59 9.66 19.14
N ASP A 288 -4.36 10.94 19.39
CA ASP A 288 -3.71 11.37 20.62
C ASP A 288 -4.58 10.94 21.80
N ASN A 289 -3.98 10.26 22.78
CA ASN A 289 -4.65 9.83 24.02
C ASN A 289 -4.86 11.02 24.95
#